data_267ce2519a2421c53753f39875717a4e
#
_entry.id   267ce2519a2421c53753f39875717a4e
#
_cell.length_a   1.000
_cell.length_b   1.000
_cell.length_c   1.000
_cell.angle_alpha   90.00
_cell.angle_beta   90.00
_cell.angle_gamma   90.00
#
_symmetry.space_group_name_H-M   'P 1'
#
loop_
_entity.id
_entity.type
_entity.pdbx_description
1 polymer ?
#
loop_
_entity_poly.entity_id
_entity_poly.type
_entity_poly.pdbx_seq_one_letter_code
_entity_poly.pdbx_strand_id
1 'polypeptide(L)'
;TMVRQSFKMSVQNIKSNKMRSFLTMLGIVIGVAAVIALITIVQSVTDKVMGQFSDLGAGTMSVEASGSAMKKGLTESDIAAIAAVDGIDGVSPSVSATTSVVYDGEIYKKVSVKGYNATYFDHNNIIASGRGFTEQDMSGSSMVCIVDSTFIKNILYGKEVLGQTVRIKGIDYTVVGVKKDADSIMDSYSDTSELDGSVIVPYKNSLSMAGAQNVTSLDVYLADNADSSTVEKRLRSEMNNIY
;
A
#
# COMPACT_ATOMS: atom_id res chain seq x y z
N THR A 1 -63.15 18.53 -23.00
CA THR A 1 -62.33 17.56 -23.73
C THR A 1 -62.10 16.31 -22.89
N MET A 2 -62.05 15.13 -23.51
CA MET A 2 -61.96 13.83 -22.83
C MET A 2 -60.66 13.74 -21.94
N VAL A 3 -59.55 14.25 -22.37
CA VAL A 3 -58.26 14.23 -21.64
C VAL A 3 -58.37 15.03 -20.34
N ARG A 4 -59.02 16.20 -20.38
CA ARG A 4 -59.18 17.06 -19.22
C ARG A 4 -60.16 16.42 -18.19
N GLN A 5 -61.19 15.77 -18.66
CA GLN A 5 -62.15 15.03 -17.79
C GLN A 5 -61.48 13.82 -17.16
N SER A 6 -60.69 13.03 -17.91
CA SER A 6 -59.96 11.90 -17.40
C SER A 6 -58.95 12.32 -16.33
N PHE A 7 -58.23 13.42 -16.57
CA PHE A 7 -57.30 13.97 -15.59
C PHE A 7 -58.01 14.40 -14.30
N LYS A 8 -59.16 15.09 -14.44
CA LYS A 8 -59.98 15.52 -13.30
C LYS A 8 -60.50 14.34 -12.50
N MET A 9 -60.96 13.28 -13.16
CA MET A 9 -61.39 12.06 -12.51
C MET A 9 -60.28 11.34 -11.78
N SER A 10 -59.10 11.30 -12.35
CA SER A 10 -57.91 10.72 -11.71
C SER A 10 -57.51 11.47 -10.44
N VAL A 11 -57.53 12.80 -10.48
CA VAL A 11 -57.28 13.63 -9.30
C VAL A 11 -58.34 13.43 -8.23
N GLN A 12 -59.61 13.30 -8.61
CA GLN A 12 -60.67 13.02 -7.65
C GLN A 12 -60.53 11.63 -7.00
N ASN A 13 -60.14 10.62 -7.76
CA ASN A 13 -59.88 9.28 -7.24
C ASN A 13 -58.71 9.28 -6.24
N ILE A 14 -57.67 10.06 -6.50
CA ILE A 14 -56.58 10.24 -5.55
C ILE A 14 -57.04 10.91 -4.26
N LYS A 15 -57.91 11.94 -4.36
CA LYS A 15 -58.47 12.63 -3.19
C LYS A 15 -59.41 11.77 -2.36
N SER A 16 -60.22 10.89 -2.99
CA SER A 16 -61.16 10.03 -2.28
C SER A 16 -60.50 8.87 -1.55
N ASN A 17 -59.30 8.41 -1.99
CA ASN A 17 -58.55 7.33 -1.40
C ASN A 17 -57.19 7.84 -0.89
N LYS A 18 -57.17 8.85 -0.06
CA LYS A 18 -55.97 9.53 0.44
C LYS A 18 -54.93 8.57 1.06
N MET A 19 -55.38 7.64 1.87
CA MET A 19 -54.49 6.70 2.54
C MET A 19 -53.83 5.76 1.56
N ARG A 20 -54.56 5.23 0.59
CA ARG A 20 -54.00 4.36 -0.45
C ARG A 20 -52.99 5.11 -1.32
N SER A 21 -53.38 6.31 -1.76
CA SER A 21 -52.50 7.15 -2.58
C SER A 21 -51.21 7.55 -1.83
N PHE A 22 -51.36 7.91 -0.57
CA PHE A 22 -50.25 8.27 0.29
C PHE A 22 -49.28 7.10 0.46
N LEU A 23 -49.79 5.91 0.78
CA LEU A 23 -48.95 4.72 0.95
C LEU A 23 -48.24 4.30 -0.35
N THR A 24 -48.94 4.42 -1.50
CA THR A 24 -48.35 4.12 -2.80
C THR A 24 -47.22 5.10 -3.14
N MET A 25 -47.44 6.39 -2.95
CA MET A 25 -46.42 7.42 -3.17
C MET A 25 -45.23 7.25 -2.22
N LEU A 26 -45.51 6.96 -0.97
CA LEU A 26 -44.46 6.72 0.03
C LEU A 26 -43.60 5.52 -0.35
N GLY A 27 -44.21 4.43 -0.83
CA GLY A 27 -43.51 3.25 -1.29
C GLY A 27 -42.59 3.55 -2.48
N ILE A 28 -43.08 4.34 -3.45
CA ILE A 28 -42.28 4.76 -4.61
C ILE A 28 -41.11 5.63 -4.17
N VAL A 29 -41.34 6.61 -3.30
CA VAL A 29 -40.29 7.51 -2.80
C VAL A 29 -39.24 6.74 -2.03
N ILE A 30 -39.62 5.83 -1.16
CA ILE A 30 -38.68 4.97 -0.42
C ILE A 30 -37.85 4.10 -1.38
N GLY A 31 -38.50 3.49 -2.38
CA GLY A 31 -37.83 2.66 -3.36
C GLY A 31 -36.80 3.42 -4.17
N VAL A 32 -37.13 4.61 -4.66
CA VAL A 32 -36.24 5.47 -5.42
C VAL A 32 -35.08 5.95 -4.54
N ALA A 33 -35.38 6.38 -3.31
CA ALA A 33 -34.34 6.83 -2.36
C ALA A 33 -33.35 5.70 -2.02
N ALA A 34 -33.87 4.48 -1.83
CA ALA A 34 -33.04 3.31 -1.55
C ALA A 34 -32.09 2.99 -2.72
N VAL A 35 -32.58 3.06 -3.96
CA VAL A 35 -31.77 2.83 -5.16
C VAL A 35 -30.69 3.90 -5.31
N ILE A 36 -31.04 5.17 -5.12
CA ILE A 36 -30.09 6.28 -5.18
C ILE A 36 -29.01 6.13 -4.10
N ALA A 37 -29.40 5.80 -2.88
CA ALA A 37 -28.47 5.58 -1.77
C ALA A 37 -27.50 4.44 -2.07
N LEU A 38 -28.01 3.33 -2.62
CA LEU A 38 -27.19 2.18 -2.99
C LEU A 38 -26.17 2.53 -4.09
N ILE A 39 -26.63 3.21 -5.14
CA ILE A 39 -25.73 3.67 -6.23
C ILE A 39 -24.67 4.61 -5.69
N THR A 40 -25.02 5.56 -4.83
CA THR A 40 -24.07 6.49 -4.22
C THR A 40 -23.02 5.77 -3.38
N ILE A 41 -23.41 4.80 -2.57
CA ILE A 41 -22.50 3.99 -1.77
C ILE A 41 -21.53 3.21 -2.67
N VAL A 42 -22.05 2.54 -3.69
CA VAL A 42 -21.24 1.76 -4.64
C VAL A 42 -20.25 2.65 -5.37
N GLN A 43 -20.67 3.82 -5.86
CA GLN A 43 -19.79 4.78 -6.51
C GLN A 43 -18.69 5.30 -5.57
N SER A 44 -19.04 5.64 -4.34
CA SER A 44 -18.08 6.11 -3.34
C SER A 44 -17.00 5.06 -3.04
N VAL A 45 -17.39 3.80 -2.89
CA VAL A 45 -16.45 2.70 -2.69
C VAL A 45 -15.58 2.48 -3.93
N THR A 46 -16.18 2.49 -5.12
CA THR A 46 -15.46 2.34 -6.39
C THR A 46 -14.45 3.46 -6.59
N ASP A 47 -14.84 4.72 -6.35
CA ASP A 47 -13.94 5.87 -6.47
C ASP A 47 -12.77 5.78 -5.48
N LYS A 48 -13.02 5.36 -4.25
CA LYS A 48 -11.97 5.12 -3.26
C LYS A 48 -11.00 4.03 -3.68
N VAL A 49 -11.51 2.90 -4.15
CA VAL A 49 -10.69 1.79 -4.63
C VAL A 49 -9.86 2.21 -5.84
N MET A 50 -10.48 2.89 -6.80
CA MET A 50 -9.77 3.40 -7.99
C MET A 50 -8.74 4.46 -7.62
N GLY A 51 -9.04 5.34 -6.67
CA GLY A 51 -8.09 6.32 -6.15
C GLY A 51 -6.86 5.66 -5.53
N GLN A 52 -7.04 4.57 -4.80
CA GLN A 52 -5.94 3.80 -4.23
C GLN A 52 -5.08 3.12 -5.30
N PHE A 53 -5.70 2.58 -6.33
CA PHE A 53 -4.96 2.02 -7.48
C PHE A 53 -4.18 3.09 -8.24
N SER A 54 -4.71 4.30 -8.34
CA SER A 54 -3.99 5.44 -8.94
C SER A 54 -2.81 5.88 -8.08
N ASP A 55 -2.98 5.88 -6.75
CA ASP A 55 -1.91 6.23 -5.80
C ASP A 55 -0.80 5.16 -5.75
N LEU A 56 -1.15 3.89 -5.99
CA LEU A 56 -0.19 2.80 -6.14
C LEU A 56 0.60 2.88 -7.46
N GLY A 57 0.27 3.85 -8.28
CA GLY A 57 1.02 4.26 -9.46
C GLY A 57 0.59 3.59 -10.75
N ALA A 58 -0.05 4.36 -11.62
CA ALA A 58 -0.25 3.97 -13.02
C ALA A 58 1.08 3.69 -13.75
N GLY A 59 2.22 3.99 -13.12
CA GLY A 59 3.56 3.77 -13.63
C GLY A 59 4.39 2.76 -12.82
N THR A 60 3.77 1.87 -12.04
CA THR A 60 4.49 0.90 -11.22
C THR A 60 4.18 -0.53 -11.67
N MET A 61 5.21 -1.33 -11.84
CA MET A 61 5.11 -2.77 -12.09
C MET A 61 5.71 -3.55 -10.94
N SER A 62 5.03 -4.61 -10.51
CA SER A 62 5.59 -5.54 -9.54
C SER A 62 6.25 -6.72 -10.26
N VAL A 63 7.47 -7.05 -9.87
CA VAL A 63 8.23 -8.17 -10.41
C VAL A 63 8.50 -9.16 -9.28
N GLU A 64 8.08 -10.39 -9.48
CA GLU A 64 8.40 -11.49 -8.59
C GLU A 64 9.35 -12.46 -9.29
N ALA A 65 10.48 -12.71 -8.66
CA ALA A 65 11.48 -13.62 -9.17
C ALA A 65 11.44 -14.92 -8.37
N SER A 66 10.69 -15.88 -8.84
CA SER A 66 10.71 -17.23 -8.29
C SER A 66 12.07 -17.86 -8.57
N GLY A 67 12.77 -18.26 -7.52
CA GLY A 67 14.08 -18.85 -7.67
C GLY A 67 14.05 -20.17 -8.46
N SER A 68 15.09 -20.39 -9.28
CA SER A 68 15.35 -21.68 -9.89
C SER A 68 16.28 -22.51 -8.98
N ALA A 69 16.48 -23.79 -9.32
CA ALA A 69 17.39 -24.64 -8.57
C ALA A 69 18.83 -24.10 -8.50
N MET A 70 19.21 -23.27 -9.47
CA MET A 70 20.54 -22.70 -9.58
C MET A 70 20.62 -21.25 -9.08
N LYS A 71 19.48 -20.56 -8.98
CA LYS A 71 19.44 -19.13 -8.59
C LYS A 71 18.18 -18.85 -7.78
N LYS A 72 18.35 -18.48 -6.52
CA LYS A 72 17.25 -18.29 -5.55
C LYS A 72 16.69 -16.85 -5.50
N GLY A 73 16.73 -16.12 -6.59
CA GLY A 73 16.25 -14.75 -6.64
C GLY A 73 17.26 -13.81 -7.28
N LEU A 74 17.02 -12.51 -7.14
CA LEU A 74 17.81 -11.47 -7.80
C LEU A 74 18.96 -10.98 -6.90
N THR A 75 20.14 -10.87 -7.47
CA THR A 75 21.30 -10.25 -6.82
C THR A 75 21.28 -8.74 -7.03
N GLU A 76 22.16 -8.02 -6.34
CA GLU A 76 22.32 -6.57 -6.51
C GLU A 76 22.67 -6.18 -7.95
N SER A 77 23.53 -6.96 -8.61
CA SER A 77 23.86 -6.73 -10.03
C SER A 77 22.69 -6.99 -10.96
N ASP A 78 21.84 -7.96 -10.65
CA ASP A 78 20.61 -8.23 -11.41
C ASP A 78 19.61 -7.08 -11.29
N ILE A 79 19.46 -6.51 -10.10
CA ILE A 79 18.60 -5.35 -9.85
C ILE A 79 19.13 -4.14 -10.64
N ALA A 80 20.44 -3.93 -10.65
CA ALA A 80 21.08 -2.86 -11.44
C ALA A 80 20.84 -3.04 -12.94
N ALA A 81 20.91 -4.27 -13.44
CA ALA A 81 20.63 -4.59 -14.84
C ALA A 81 19.17 -4.29 -15.21
N ILE A 82 18.23 -4.62 -14.32
CA ILE A 82 16.80 -4.30 -14.50
C ILE A 82 16.60 -2.78 -14.51
N ALA A 83 17.23 -2.05 -13.59
CA ALA A 83 17.14 -0.59 -13.52
C ALA A 83 17.70 0.10 -14.76
N ALA A 84 18.62 -0.54 -15.48
CA ALA A 84 19.21 -0.03 -16.71
C ALA A 84 18.33 -0.23 -17.97
N VAL A 85 17.22 -0.95 -17.87
CA VAL A 85 16.29 -1.17 -19.00
C VAL A 85 15.64 0.15 -19.39
N ASP A 86 15.58 0.42 -20.71
CA ASP A 86 14.94 1.65 -21.23
C ASP A 86 13.46 1.74 -20.82
N GLY A 87 13.04 2.90 -20.36
CA GLY A 87 11.68 3.15 -19.91
C GLY A 87 11.45 2.92 -18.42
N ILE A 88 12.47 2.52 -17.69
CA ILE A 88 12.43 2.35 -16.24
C ILE A 88 13.07 3.56 -15.57
N ASP A 89 12.33 4.23 -14.67
CA ASP A 89 12.78 5.38 -13.90
C ASP A 89 13.54 4.94 -12.64
N GLY A 90 13.13 3.84 -12.04
CA GLY A 90 13.79 3.31 -10.86
C GLY A 90 13.27 1.94 -10.47
N VAL A 91 14.00 1.28 -9.59
CA VAL A 91 13.66 -0.05 -9.07
C VAL A 91 13.80 -0.03 -7.55
N SER A 92 12.80 -0.56 -6.88
CA SER A 92 12.78 -0.71 -5.42
C SER A 92 12.62 -2.17 -5.04
N PRO A 93 13.68 -2.82 -4.53
CA PRO A 93 13.53 -4.16 -3.98
C PRO A 93 12.68 -4.12 -2.71
N SER A 94 11.91 -5.17 -2.47
CA SER A 94 11.05 -5.34 -1.31
C SER A 94 11.41 -6.64 -0.60
N VAL A 95 11.73 -6.55 0.66
CA VAL A 95 12.05 -7.69 1.51
C VAL A 95 11.18 -7.62 2.76
N SER A 96 10.59 -8.74 3.15
CA SER A 96 9.76 -8.81 4.36
C SER A 96 10.25 -9.92 5.28
N ALA A 97 10.25 -9.63 6.57
CA ALA A 97 10.55 -10.60 7.61
C ALA A 97 9.74 -10.26 8.86
N THR A 98 9.52 -11.25 9.71
CA THR A 98 8.97 -11.03 11.06
C THR A 98 10.03 -11.43 12.07
N THR A 99 10.33 -10.55 13.00
CA THR A 99 11.39 -10.78 13.96
C THR A 99 11.06 -10.17 15.32
N SER A 100 11.94 -10.40 16.28
CA SER A 100 11.85 -9.81 17.61
C SER A 100 12.61 -8.48 17.64
N VAL A 101 12.02 -7.50 18.34
CA VAL A 101 12.64 -6.21 18.61
C VAL A 101 12.79 -6.06 20.11
N VAL A 102 13.94 -5.57 20.56
CA VAL A 102 14.21 -5.26 21.96
C VAL A 102 14.26 -3.75 22.14
N TYR A 103 13.47 -3.25 23.07
CA TYR A 103 13.46 -1.84 23.44
C TYR A 103 13.26 -1.71 24.94
N ASP A 104 14.10 -0.93 25.59
CA ASP A 104 14.07 -0.66 27.04
C ASP A 104 14.02 -1.96 27.88
N GLY A 105 14.77 -2.97 27.45
CA GLY A 105 14.86 -4.26 28.14
C GLY A 105 13.70 -5.22 27.89
N GLU A 106 12.68 -4.83 27.12
CA GLU A 106 11.55 -5.67 26.78
C GLU A 106 11.67 -6.24 25.38
N ILE A 107 11.21 -7.46 25.19
CA ILE A 107 11.25 -8.17 23.91
C ILE A 107 9.84 -8.21 23.30
N TYR A 108 9.73 -7.71 22.09
CA TYR A 108 8.51 -7.73 21.29
C TYR A 108 8.69 -8.73 20.14
N LYS A 109 7.95 -9.83 20.17
CA LYS A 109 8.21 -11.00 19.29
C LYS A 109 7.59 -10.92 17.91
N LYS A 110 6.59 -10.05 17.72
CA LYS A 110 5.80 -10.01 16.47
C LYS A 110 5.93 -8.67 15.78
N VAL A 111 7.12 -8.30 15.37
CA VAL A 111 7.36 -7.07 14.62
C VAL A 111 7.63 -7.42 13.16
N SER A 112 6.85 -6.81 12.27
CA SER A 112 7.07 -6.93 10.82
C SER A 112 8.21 -6.01 10.42
N VAL A 113 9.21 -6.57 9.74
CA VAL A 113 10.34 -5.82 9.20
C VAL A 113 10.25 -5.85 7.69
N LYS A 114 10.23 -4.67 7.08
CA LYS A 114 10.24 -4.50 5.63
C LYS A 114 11.51 -3.80 5.22
N GLY A 115 12.09 -4.23 4.11
CA GLY A 115 13.30 -3.61 3.56
C GLY A 115 13.00 -2.94 2.23
N TYR A 116 13.44 -1.70 2.12
CA TYR A 116 13.31 -0.90 0.90
C TYR A 116 14.62 -0.15 0.64
N ASN A 117 14.74 0.46 -0.52
CA ASN A 117 15.86 1.33 -0.85
C ASN A 117 15.43 2.81 -0.92
N ALA A 118 16.37 3.70 -1.20
CA ALA A 118 16.09 5.13 -1.31
C ALA A 118 15.09 5.46 -2.42
N THR A 119 15.12 4.73 -3.53
CA THR A 119 14.20 4.92 -4.67
C THR A 119 12.74 4.73 -4.26
N TYR A 120 12.45 3.83 -3.33
CA TYR A 120 11.10 3.63 -2.81
C TYR A 120 10.51 4.91 -2.23
N PHE A 121 11.30 5.67 -1.48
CA PHE A 121 10.85 6.91 -0.84
C PHE A 121 10.75 8.08 -1.82
N ASP A 122 11.48 8.03 -2.92
CA ASP A 122 11.36 9.03 -4.00
C ASP A 122 10.02 8.90 -4.74
N HIS A 123 9.51 7.67 -4.84
CA HIS A 123 8.26 7.37 -5.56
C HIS A 123 7.04 7.22 -4.64
N ASN A 124 7.24 7.04 -3.34
CA ASN A 124 6.16 6.80 -2.38
C ASN A 124 6.31 7.75 -1.19
N ASN A 125 5.39 8.68 -1.07
CA ASN A 125 5.39 9.63 0.05
C ASN A 125 4.70 9.01 1.27
N ILE A 126 5.41 8.17 2.01
CA ILE A 126 4.88 7.46 3.18
C ILE A 126 5.41 8.00 4.51
N ILE A 127 6.24 9.03 4.50
CA ILE A 127 6.87 9.57 5.70
C ILE A 127 6.01 10.68 6.30
N ALA A 128 5.57 10.50 7.54
CA ALA A 128 4.82 11.51 8.30
C ALA A 128 5.74 12.48 9.01
N SER A 129 6.84 11.99 9.57
CA SER A 129 7.84 12.79 10.31
C SER A 129 9.23 12.21 10.05
N GLY A 130 10.24 13.08 10.09
CA GLY A 130 11.61 12.66 9.85
C GLY A 130 11.92 12.54 8.35
N ARG A 131 12.68 11.53 7.98
CA ARG A 131 13.14 11.32 6.62
C ARG A 131 13.08 9.85 6.21
N GLY A 132 13.05 9.60 4.92
CA GLY A 132 13.28 8.27 4.34
C GLY A 132 14.78 7.95 4.25
N PHE A 133 15.10 6.86 3.60
CA PHE A 133 16.49 6.47 3.38
C PHE A 133 17.11 7.28 2.24
N THR A 134 18.41 7.54 2.38
CA THR A 134 19.20 8.23 1.36
C THR A 134 20.12 7.23 0.66
N GLU A 135 20.70 7.65 -0.46
CA GLU A 135 21.70 6.82 -1.15
C GLU A 135 22.93 6.52 -0.26
N GLN A 136 23.25 7.42 0.64
CA GLN A 136 24.32 7.21 1.62
C GLN A 136 23.96 6.09 2.61
N ASP A 137 22.71 6.02 3.04
CA ASP A 137 22.22 4.94 3.90
C ASP A 137 22.33 3.59 3.20
N MET A 138 22.06 3.57 1.89
CA MET A 138 22.12 2.34 1.09
C MET A 138 23.55 1.87 0.86
N SER A 139 24.45 2.77 0.51
CA SER A 139 25.84 2.43 0.22
C SER A 139 26.63 2.07 1.46
N GLY A 140 26.32 2.69 2.61
CA GLY A 140 27.00 2.47 3.89
C GLY A 140 26.39 1.38 4.76
N SER A 141 25.28 0.75 4.36
CA SER A 141 24.51 -0.16 5.18
C SER A 141 24.19 0.43 6.56
N SER A 142 23.70 1.67 6.57
CA SER A 142 23.42 2.41 7.79
C SER A 142 22.39 1.69 8.66
N MET A 143 22.59 1.72 9.97
CA MET A 143 21.70 1.10 10.95
C MET A 143 20.61 2.09 11.33
N VAL A 144 19.71 2.39 10.40
CA VAL A 144 18.60 3.32 10.58
C VAL A 144 17.29 2.61 10.26
N CYS A 145 16.19 3.08 10.87
CA CYS A 145 14.89 2.48 10.66
C CYS A 145 13.78 3.54 10.67
N ILE A 146 12.65 3.16 10.10
CA ILE A 146 11.41 3.94 10.08
C ILE A 146 10.35 3.09 10.75
N VAL A 147 9.57 3.67 11.65
CA VAL A 147 8.54 2.96 12.43
C VAL A 147 7.16 3.47 12.06
N ASP A 148 6.13 2.64 12.28
CA ASP A 148 4.73 3.03 12.08
C ASP A 148 4.07 3.44 13.42
N SER A 149 2.81 3.87 13.34
CA SER A 149 2.05 4.30 14.51
C SER A 149 1.80 3.16 15.51
N THR A 150 1.60 1.95 15.04
CA THR A 150 1.40 0.76 15.88
C THR A 150 2.67 0.47 16.69
N PHE A 151 3.83 0.57 16.07
CA PHE A 151 5.12 0.41 16.72
C PHE A 151 5.31 1.46 17.83
N ILE A 152 5.01 2.72 17.51
CA ILE A 152 5.11 3.83 18.47
C ILE A 152 4.20 3.58 19.67
N LYS A 153 2.97 3.17 19.42
CA LYS A 153 1.95 2.93 20.44
C LYS A 153 2.31 1.77 21.36
N ASN A 154 2.78 0.67 20.80
CA ASN A 154 3.00 -0.58 21.52
C ASN A 154 4.40 -0.70 22.12
N ILE A 155 5.40 -0.10 21.50
CA ILE A 155 6.81 -0.25 21.89
C ILE A 155 7.39 1.03 22.47
N LEU A 156 7.20 2.17 21.80
CA LEU A 156 7.77 3.44 22.22
C LEU A 156 6.90 4.22 23.21
N TYR A 157 5.63 3.82 23.37
CA TYR A 157 4.68 4.39 24.35
C TYR A 157 4.55 5.92 24.28
N GLY A 158 4.59 6.49 23.08
CA GLY A 158 4.41 7.94 22.92
C GLY A 158 5.59 8.80 23.32
N LYS A 159 6.75 8.21 23.59
CA LYS A 159 8.00 8.96 23.80
C LYS A 159 8.42 9.65 22.50
N GLU A 160 9.32 10.62 22.58
CA GLU A 160 9.92 11.21 21.41
C GLU A 160 10.52 10.10 20.53
N VAL A 161 10.02 10.01 19.27
CA VAL A 161 10.28 8.85 18.43
C VAL A 161 11.59 8.99 17.67
N LEU A 162 11.81 10.15 17.07
CA LEU A 162 13.01 10.39 16.26
C LEU A 162 14.27 10.41 17.13
N GLY A 163 15.26 9.66 16.72
CA GLY A 163 16.51 9.54 17.46
C GLY A 163 16.54 8.42 18.50
N GLN A 164 15.42 7.74 18.73
CA GLN A 164 15.40 6.57 19.62
C GLN A 164 16.14 5.40 18.98
N THR A 165 16.73 4.56 19.83
CA THR A 165 17.43 3.37 19.38
C THR A 165 16.63 2.13 19.74
N VAL A 166 16.41 1.26 18.77
CA VAL A 166 15.76 -0.04 18.97
C VAL A 166 16.70 -1.14 18.49
N ARG A 167 16.71 -2.26 19.19
CA ARG A 167 17.53 -3.41 18.81
C ARG A 167 16.70 -4.40 18.03
N ILE A 168 17.09 -4.64 16.79
CA ILE A 168 16.44 -5.57 15.88
C ILE A 168 17.45 -6.69 15.58
N LYS A 169 17.12 -7.90 16.00
CA LYS A 169 17.95 -9.10 15.79
C LYS A 169 19.41 -8.90 16.24
N GLY A 170 19.60 -8.27 17.39
CA GLY A 170 20.90 -8.03 17.99
C GLY A 170 21.67 -6.83 17.48
N ILE A 171 21.09 -6.04 16.61
CA ILE A 171 21.71 -4.84 16.01
C ILE A 171 20.90 -3.62 16.40
N ASP A 172 21.56 -2.56 16.86
CA ASP A 172 20.93 -1.30 17.24
C ASP A 172 20.64 -0.45 16.00
N TYR A 173 19.38 -0.04 15.85
CA TYR A 173 18.92 0.85 14.79
C TYR A 173 18.41 2.15 15.36
N THR A 174 18.72 3.26 14.71
CA THR A 174 18.24 4.59 15.09
C THR A 174 17.00 4.94 14.27
N VAL A 175 15.93 5.39 14.95
CA VAL A 175 14.71 5.82 14.28
C VAL A 175 14.93 7.18 13.60
N VAL A 176 14.83 7.24 12.28
CA VAL A 176 15.02 8.46 11.48
C VAL A 176 13.74 8.98 10.84
N GLY A 177 12.68 8.21 10.87
CA GLY A 177 11.40 8.60 10.29
C GLY A 177 10.22 7.85 10.88
N VAL A 178 9.04 8.40 10.66
CA VAL A 178 7.76 7.81 11.05
C VAL A 178 6.90 7.67 9.81
N LYS A 179 6.38 6.46 9.60
CA LYS A 179 5.48 6.17 8.49
C LYS A 179 4.10 6.77 8.75
N LYS A 180 3.47 7.31 7.70
CA LYS A 180 2.08 7.77 7.76
C LYS A 180 1.14 6.61 8.08
N ASP A 181 0.08 6.92 8.83
CA ASP A 181 -1.00 5.96 9.01
C ASP A 181 -1.63 5.62 7.66
N ALA A 182 -2.00 4.36 7.50
CA ALA A 182 -2.63 3.89 6.28
C ALA A 182 -4.06 4.43 6.17
N ASP A 183 -4.30 5.28 5.17
CA ASP A 183 -5.65 5.75 4.80
C ASP A 183 -6.36 4.76 3.89
N SER A 184 -5.72 3.67 3.55
CA SER A 184 -6.21 2.67 2.62
C SER A 184 -7.15 1.68 3.31
N ILE A 185 -8.29 1.39 2.68
CA ILE A 185 -9.21 0.33 3.13
C ILE A 185 -8.50 -1.03 3.13
N MET A 186 -7.63 -1.27 2.16
CA MET A 186 -6.87 -2.53 2.08
C MET A 186 -5.88 -2.68 3.23
N ASP A 187 -5.24 -1.59 3.65
CA ASP A 187 -4.34 -1.60 4.80
C ASP A 187 -5.11 -1.78 6.12
N SER A 188 -6.36 -1.26 6.18
CA SER A 188 -7.25 -1.48 7.32
C SER A 188 -7.70 -2.94 7.44
N TYR A 189 -7.78 -3.65 6.34
CA TYR A 189 -8.12 -5.08 6.29
C TYR A 189 -6.90 -5.99 6.35
N SER A 190 -5.70 -5.48 6.14
CA SER A 190 -4.51 -6.28 6.39
C SER A 190 -4.45 -6.57 7.89
N ASP A 191 -4.41 -7.84 8.23
CA ASP A 191 -4.46 -8.29 9.61
C ASP A 191 -3.12 -8.03 10.30
N THR A 192 -2.92 -6.77 10.71
CA THR A 192 -1.79 -6.35 11.53
C THR A 192 -2.13 -6.36 13.01
N SER A 193 -3.34 -6.81 13.38
CA SER A 193 -3.81 -6.80 14.77
C SER A 193 -2.99 -7.71 15.67
N GLU A 194 -2.34 -8.73 15.12
CA GLU A 194 -1.47 -9.63 15.83
C GLU A 194 -0.01 -9.15 15.91
N LEU A 195 0.34 -8.09 15.19
CA LEU A 195 1.69 -7.55 15.16
C LEU A 195 1.86 -6.44 16.21
N ASP A 196 3.01 -6.41 16.83
CA ASP A 196 3.40 -5.33 17.76
C ASP A 196 3.73 -4.02 17.03
N GLY A 197 3.91 -4.07 15.71
CA GLY A 197 4.18 -2.94 14.86
C GLY A 197 4.96 -3.31 13.62
N SER A 198 5.29 -2.32 12.81
CA SER A 198 6.09 -2.47 11.60
C SER A 198 7.29 -1.54 11.62
N VAL A 199 8.41 -2.03 11.11
CA VAL A 199 9.66 -1.29 10.98
C VAL A 199 10.14 -1.41 9.54
N ILE A 200 10.64 -0.32 8.99
CA ILE A 200 11.28 -0.31 7.67
C ILE A 200 12.78 -0.08 7.88
N VAL A 201 13.58 -0.93 7.28
CA VAL A 201 15.06 -0.86 7.33
C VAL A 201 15.61 -0.87 5.90
N PRO A 202 16.89 -0.51 5.67
CA PRO A 202 17.50 -0.71 4.36
C PRO A 202 17.39 -2.17 3.93
N TYR A 203 17.08 -2.43 2.65
CA TYR A 203 16.73 -3.78 2.20
C TYR A 203 17.87 -4.80 2.41
N LYS A 204 19.10 -4.37 2.38
CA LYS A 204 20.26 -5.24 2.67
C LYS A 204 20.24 -5.78 4.09
N ASN A 205 19.85 -4.95 5.04
CA ASN A 205 19.69 -5.34 6.44
C ASN A 205 18.53 -6.32 6.60
N SER A 206 17.43 -6.06 5.90
CA SER A 206 16.25 -6.93 5.91
C SER A 206 16.55 -8.32 5.30
N LEU A 207 17.36 -8.38 4.26
CA LEU A 207 17.82 -9.66 3.69
C LEU A 207 18.57 -10.50 4.73
N SER A 208 19.47 -9.88 5.48
CA SER A 208 20.19 -10.57 6.57
C SER A 208 19.23 -11.07 7.65
N MET A 209 18.24 -10.28 8.03
CA MET A 209 17.24 -10.66 9.03
C MET A 209 16.36 -11.80 8.57
N ALA A 210 16.03 -11.86 7.29
CA ALA A 210 15.22 -12.92 6.70
C ALA A 210 16.05 -14.20 6.44
N GLY A 211 17.38 -14.16 6.62
CA GLY A 211 18.26 -15.25 6.25
C GLY A 211 18.37 -15.48 4.76
N ALA A 212 18.00 -14.49 3.96
CA ALA A 212 18.03 -14.53 2.50
C ALA A 212 19.25 -13.79 1.97
N GLN A 213 19.73 -14.22 0.81
CA GLN A 213 20.85 -13.55 0.11
C GLN A 213 20.39 -12.79 -1.13
N ASN A 214 19.21 -13.14 -1.64
CA ASN A 214 18.71 -12.62 -2.90
C ASN A 214 17.30 -12.05 -2.72
N VAL A 215 16.99 -11.04 -3.53
CA VAL A 215 15.67 -10.41 -3.58
C VAL A 215 14.75 -11.22 -4.49
N THR A 216 13.53 -11.50 -4.02
CA THR A 216 12.52 -12.24 -4.80
C THR A 216 11.37 -11.34 -5.28
N SER A 217 11.23 -10.14 -4.75
CA SER A 217 10.19 -9.20 -5.12
C SER A 217 10.78 -7.81 -5.26
N LEU A 218 10.36 -7.10 -6.30
CA LEU A 218 10.72 -5.69 -6.47
C LEU A 218 9.63 -4.94 -7.22
N ASP A 219 9.58 -3.64 -6.99
CA ASP A 219 8.70 -2.73 -7.72
C ASP A 219 9.55 -1.96 -8.74
N VAL A 220 9.05 -1.90 -9.96
CA VAL A 220 9.68 -1.18 -11.06
C VAL A 220 8.86 0.06 -11.36
N TYR A 221 9.49 1.22 -11.31
CA TYR A 221 8.85 2.50 -11.60
C TYR A 221 9.13 2.88 -13.04
N LEU A 222 8.05 3.09 -13.81
CA LEU A 222 8.13 3.43 -15.23
C LEU A 222 8.40 4.92 -15.40
N ALA A 223 9.15 5.28 -16.44
CA ALA A 223 9.32 6.67 -16.84
C ALA A 223 7.98 7.25 -17.32
N ASP A 224 7.79 8.56 -17.16
CA ASP A 224 6.50 9.24 -17.40
C ASP A 224 5.88 8.98 -18.78
N ASN A 225 6.71 8.79 -19.80
CA ASN A 225 6.27 8.56 -21.19
C ASN A 225 6.48 7.12 -21.66
N ALA A 226 6.77 6.20 -20.75
CA ALA A 226 7.03 4.81 -21.11
C ALA A 226 5.74 4.04 -21.38
N ASP A 227 5.74 3.25 -22.45
CA ASP A 227 4.67 2.28 -22.72
C ASP A 227 4.88 1.04 -21.85
N SER A 228 3.93 0.79 -20.94
CA SER A 228 4.01 -0.31 -19.98
C SER A 228 4.17 -1.68 -20.64
N SER A 229 3.50 -1.93 -21.78
CA SER A 229 3.62 -3.21 -22.50
C SER A 229 4.99 -3.39 -23.15
N THR A 230 5.59 -2.33 -23.67
CA THR A 230 6.95 -2.35 -24.22
C THR A 230 7.99 -2.61 -23.13
N VAL A 231 7.87 -1.92 -22.01
CA VAL A 231 8.75 -2.09 -20.85
C VAL A 231 8.61 -3.50 -20.27
N GLU A 232 7.40 -4.02 -20.18
CA GLU A 232 7.15 -5.39 -19.72
C GLU A 232 7.88 -6.42 -20.60
N LYS A 233 7.83 -6.28 -21.91
CA LYS A 233 8.55 -7.15 -22.84
C LYS A 233 10.06 -7.07 -22.66
N ARG A 234 10.60 -5.87 -22.48
CA ARG A 234 12.04 -5.65 -22.22
C ARG A 234 12.46 -6.26 -20.90
N LEU A 235 11.63 -6.11 -19.85
CA LEU A 235 11.86 -6.72 -18.55
C LEU A 235 11.87 -8.24 -18.62
N ARG A 236 10.92 -8.85 -19.31
CA ARG A 236 10.88 -10.30 -19.49
C ARG A 236 12.11 -10.82 -20.22
N SER A 237 12.55 -10.10 -21.25
CA SER A 237 13.78 -10.43 -21.98
C SER A 237 15.00 -10.36 -21.07
N GLU A 238 15.11 -9.31 -20.26
CA GLU A 238 16.21 -9.16 -19.29
C GLU A 238 16.17 -10.24 -18.22
N MET A 239 14.99 -10.56 -17.69
CA MET A 239 14.80 -11.63 -16.71
C MET A 239 15.19 -12.99 -17.29
N ASN A 240 14.88 -13.26 -18.54
CA ASN A 240 15.29 -14.49 -19.22
C ASN A 240 16.80 -14.58 -19.40
N ASN A 241 17.48 -13.46 -19.55
CA ASN A 241 18.96 -13.41 -19.61
C ASN A 241 19.61 -13.64 -18.25
N ILE A 242 18.91 -13.27 -17.15
CA ILE A 242 19.36 -13.45 -15.78
C ILE A 242 19.21 -14.90 -15.32
N TYR A 243 18.14 -15.59 -15.75
CA TYR A 243 17.84 -16.96 -15.35
C TYR A 243 18.26 -18.00 -16.40
#